data_6d9043b0122534f7175ee29ac944e13c
#
_entry.id   6d9043b0122534f7175ee29ac944e13c
#
_cell.length_a   1.000
_cell.length_b   1.000
_cell.length_c   1.000
_cell.angle_alpha   90.00
_cell.angle_beta   90.00
_cell.angle_gamma   90.00
#
_symmetry.space_group_name_H-M   'P 1'
#
loop_
_entity.id
_entity.type
_entity.pdbx_description
1 polymer ?
#
loop_
_entity_poly.entity_id
_entity_poly.type
_entity_poly.pdbx_seq_one_letter_code
_entity_poly.pdbx_strand_id
1 'polypeptide(L)'
;MRKRILAMALSICMAVAVCGCGNKKEADETQTGKTDVTVTGEDTVPSGDVAEEDNEMQVDGIMQESATNMATADCESGFYDDYLQCPDTEEWNTNEYSYTEENPWMNVQTSPLSTFAADVDTASYTQIRSAIENGYDIDPSMVRIEEMLNYFHYDYPLPKDDEKFAVYTEYMDCPWNEDTKLALVSMNTQAIDFKSAPASNLVFLIDVSGSMFDDNKLPLVQQALTMLAENLTEKDRVSIVTYAGSDEVVLQGVSGDDYHEISSAIEGLEAYGSTNGSAGIETAYALAKKYFIKGGNNRVILCTDGDLNVGLTSEGQLEKLITEKRDGGVFLSTFGVGYGNYKDNKLELLADKGNGNYAYIDSMFEAKKALVDELGANMVTVAKDVKLQVEFNPEQVKGYRLIGYENRVMAAEDFADDTKDGGEMGAGHSVTALYEIIPADSEMELPETDLKYGETAQVLICGTEDYTDELFTVNIRYKEPDGEESKLESYPCKTESYNKDGSDNLRFAASVAAFGMLLKDSEYSGSADLGMVYTLASYAAGSDEYKKEYLSLVRNYGEKQPGFSEDIVE
;
A
#
# COMPACT_ATOMS: atom_id res chain seq x y z
N MET A 1 -3.02 42.93 -49.05
CA MET A 1 -2.44 44.30 -48.88
C MET A 1 -2.00 44.36 -47.43
N ARG A 2 -0.70 44.33 -47.21
CA ARG A 2 0.14 45.44 -46.68
C ARG A 2 -0.34 45.89 -45.28
N LYS A 3 0.38 45.93 -44.20
CA LYS A 3 1.81 46.01 -43.81
C LYS A 3 1.80 45.91 -42.27
N ARG A 4 2.64 45.16 -41.58
CA ARG A 4 3.99 45.48 -41.08
C ARG A 4 4.07 46.49 -39.92
N ILE A 5 4.75 46.01 -38.82
CA ILE A 5 5.83 46.65 -38.04
C ILE A 5 5.31 47.29 -36.73
N LEU A 6 5.87 47.12 -35.52
CA LEU A 6 7.26 47.09 -35.08
C LEU A 6 7.37 46.68 -33.61
N ALA A 7 8.40 45.99 -33.26
CA ALA A 7 8.88 45.72 -31.91
C ALA A 7 9.41 46.99 -31.21
N MET A 8 9.41 47.01 -29.86
CA MET A 8 10.48 47.64 -29.11
C MET A 8 10.56 47.12 -27.68
N ALA A 9 11.70 46.55 -27.35
CA ALA A 9 12.18 46.24 -26.02
C ALA A 9 12.51 47.53 -25.25
N LEU A 10 12.33 47.49 -23.91
CA LEU A 10 13.14 48.31 -23.02
C LEU A 10 13.37 47.61 -21.69
N SER A 11 14.61 47.15 -21.50
CA SER A 11 15.22 46.87 -20.21
C SER A 11 15.41 48.16 -19.42
N ILE A 12 15.13 48.16 -18.11
CA ILE A 12 15.81 49.06 -17.17
C ILE A 12 16.07 48.30 -15.86
N CYS A 13 17.35 48.06 -15.61
CA CYS A 13 17.94 47.82 -14.30
C CYS A 13 17.77 49.03 -13.39
N MET A 14 17.56 48.80 -12.09
CA MET A 14 18.20 49.66 -11.08
C MET A 14 18.47 48.90 -9.81
N ALA A 15 19.73 48.79 -9.53
CA ALA A 15 20.37 48.42 -8.28
C ALA A 15 20.44 49.61 -7.29
N VAL A 16 21.06 49.37 -6.13
CA VAL A 16 21.66 50.28 -5.15
C VAL A 16 20.79 50.42 -3.87
N ALA A 17 21.29 50.28 -2.68
CA ALA A 17 22.62 50.53 -2.16
C ALA A 17 22.90 49.82 -0.82
N VAL A 18 24.15 49.52 -0.70
CA VAL A 18 24.92 49.09 0.48
C VAL A 18 25.34 50.32 1.31
N CYS A 19 25.40 50.15 2.64
CA CYS A 19 26.36 50.82 3.53
C CYS A 19 26.60 49.86 4.70
N GLY A 20 27.78 49.46 5.11
CA GLY A 20 29.15 49.86 4.89
C GLY A 20 29.85 49.94 6.26
N CYS A 21 31.11 49.61 6.29
CA CYS A 21 32.14 49.69 7.37
C CYS A 21 32.40 48.38 8.10
N GLY A 22 33.55 47.78 8.07
CA GLY A 22 34.91 48.11 7.67
C GLY A 22 35.88 47.59 8.71
N ASN A 23 36.83 46.80 8.33
CA ASN A 23 38.25 47.01 8.51
C ASN A 23 39.13 45.81 8.12
N LYS A 24 40.22 46.20 7.44
CA LYS A 24 41.33 45.47 6.86
C LYS A 24 42.25 44.74 7.84
N LYS A 25 42.94 43.69 7.33
CA LYS A 25 44.39 43.56 7.09
C LYS A 25 44.63 42.26 6.38
N GLU A 26 45.08 42.22 5.14
CA GLU A 26 46.41 42.06 4.50
C GLU A 26 47.31 41.10 5.29
N ALA A 27 47.86 40.13 4.69
CA ALA A 27 48.63 39.62 3.61
C ALA A 27 49.45 38.45 4.21
N ASP A 28 49.92 37.46 3.57
CA ASP A 28 50.81 37.32 2.43
C ASP A 28 51.04 35.82 2.09
N GLU A 29 51.49 35.57 0.93
CA GLU A 29 51.89 34.35 0.23
C GLU A 29 52.86 33.43 1.00
N THR A 30 52.88 32.13 0.78
CA THR A 30 53.83 31.41 -0.11
C THR A 30 53.92 29.90 0.18
N GLN A 31 53.78 29.15 -0.89
CA GLN A 31 54.54 28.00 -1.39
C GLN A 31 54.91 26.78 -0.52
N THR A 32 54.52 25.64 -1.09
CA THR A 32 55.28 24.44 -1.41
C THR A 32 55.91 23.56 -0.31
N GLY A 33 55.68 22.27 -0.46
CA GLY A 33 56.57 21.23 0.08
C GLY A 33 55.97 19.82 0.15
N LYS A 34 56.15 19.06 -0.94
CA LYS A 34 56.11 17.59 -0.88
C LYS A 34 57.24 17.10 0.01
N THR A 35 56.98 16.08 0.80
CA THR A 35 57.99 14.99 1.02
C THR A 35 57.27 13.71 1.51
N ASP A 36 57.46 12.68 0.74
CA ASP A 36 57.37 11.26 1.15
C ASP A 36 58.43 10.99 2.22
N VAL A 37 58.08 10.19 3.22
CA VAL A 37 59.04 9.31 3.91
C VAL A 37 58.32 8.02 4.39
N THR A 38 58.66 6.94 3.76
CA THR A 38 58.59 5.59 4.22
C THR A 38 59.65 5.39 5.29
N VAL A 39 59.37 4.70 6.41
CA VAL A 39 60.31 3.79 7.09
C VAL A 39 59.57 2.84 8.04
N THR A 40 59.85 1.60 7.85
CA THR A 40 59.73 0.37 8.64
C THR A 40 60.30 0.44 10.06
N GLY A 41 59.76 -0.36 10.96
CA GLY A 41 60.38 -0.66 12.25
C GLY A 41 59.53 -1.58 13.12
N GLU A 42 59.89 -2.86 13.14
CA GLU A 42 59.54 -3.83 14.18
C GLU A 42 60.12 -3.36 15.52
N ASP A 43 59.42 -3.67 16.62
CA ASP A 43 60.04 -4.32 17.78
C ASP A 43 59.05 -4.60 18.93
N THR A 44 58.96 -5.89 19.26
CA THR A 44 59.05 -6.58 20.58
C THR A 44 58.14 -6.20 21.75
N VAL A 45 57.48 -7.26 22.21
CA VAL A 45 56.80 -7.52 23.47
C VAL A 45 57.77 -7.34 24.67
N PRO A 46 57.24 -7.00 25.84
CA PRO A 46 57.45 -7.92 26.94
C PRO A 46 56.19 -8.27 27.75
N SER A 47 56.17 -9.55 28.10
CA SER A 47 55.35 -10.21 29.11
C SER A 47 55.55 -9.64 30.51
N GLY A 48 54.47 -9.61 31.27
CA GLY A 48 54.49 -9.39 32.70
C GLY A 48 53.29 -10.05 33.36
N ASP A 49 53.58 -11.20 33.99
CA ASP A 49 52.70 -11.87 34.95
C ASP A 49 52.33 -10.94 36.11
N VAL A 50 51.15 -11.11 36.70
CA VAL A 50 50.95 -11.34 38.13
C VAL A 50 49.45 -11.30 38.52
N ALA A 51 49.08 -12.37 39.22
CA ALA A 51 48.12 -12.54 40.32
C ALA A 51 46.63 -12.70 40.06
N GLU A 52 46.24 -13.93 40.28
CA GLU A 52 44.94 -14.38 40.77
C GLU A 52 44.55 -13.63 42.05
N GLU A 53 43.34 -13.13 42.12
CA GLU A 53 42.64 -12.95 43.40
C GLU A 53 41.24 -13.56 43.25
N ASP A 54 41.09 -14.69 43.94
CA ASP A 54 39.83 -15.37 44.24
C ASP A 54 38.87 -14.41 44.98
N ASN A 55 37.66 -14.31 44.45
CA ASN A 55 36.52 -13.87 45.24
C ASN A 55 35.34 -14.82 44.97
N GLU A 56 35.31 -15.88 45.78
CA GLU A 56 34.11 -16.68 46.00
C GLU A 56 33.02 -15.79 46.57
N MET A 57 31.94 -15.60 45.82
CA MET A 57 30.69 -15.16 46.38
C MET A 57 29.65 -16.28 46.20
N GLN A 58 29.35 -16.92 47.31
CA GLN A 58 28.27 -17.89 47.48
C GLN A 58 26.97 -17.29 47.00
N VAL A 59 26.30 -17.95 46.06
CA VAL A 59 24.89 -17.83 45.80
C VAL A 59 24.25 -19.14 46.21
N ASP A 60 23.74 -19.16 47.43
CA ASP A 60 22.85 -20.23 47.92
C ASP A 60 21.55 -20.28 47.15
N GLY A 61 21.29 -21.46 46.67
CA GLY A 61 20.02 -22.14 46.59
C GLY A 61 18.73 -21.40 46.18
N ILE A 62 18.28 -21.65 44.95
CA ILE A 62 16.90 -22.01 44.57
C ILE A 62 16.96 -22.44 43.10
N MET A 63 17.29 -23.68 42.84
CA MET A 63 16.99 -24.40 41.58
C MET A 63 17.17 -25.91 41.83
N GLN A 64 16.19 -26.46 42.55
CA GLN A 64 16.03 -27.90 42.56
C GLN A 64 14.63 -28.23 43.09
N GLU A 65 13.69 -28.31 42.14
CA GLU A 65 12.47 -29.15 42.26
C GLU A 65 11.61 -28.94 41.00
N SER A 66 11.86 -29.74 40.01
CA SER A 66 10.83 -30.26 39.07
C SER A 66 11.47 -31.07 37.94
N ALA A 67 12.11 -32.15 38.32
CA ALA A 67 12.40 -33.20 37.36
C ALA A 67 12.47 -34.52 38.13
N THR A 68 11.31 -35.03 38.50
CA THR A 68 11.04 -36.48 38.78
C THR A 68 9.56 -36.60 39.19
N ASN A 69 8.71 -36.99 38.24
CA ASN A 69 7.59 -37.87 38.45
C ASN A 69 6.98 -38.27 37.11
N MET A 70 7.71 -39.08 36.36
CA MET A 70 7.06 -40.02 35.46
C MET A 70 6.83 -41.30 36.29
N ALA A 71 5.72 -41.39 36.91
CA ALA A 71 5.22 -42.64 37.47
C ALA A 71 4.27 -43.27 36.44
N THR A 72 4.67 -44.44 35.94
CA THR A 72 3.84 -45.41 35.25
C THR A 72 2.63 -45.73 36.12
N ALA A 73 1.42 -45.44 35.60
CA ALA A 73 0.18 -45.94 36.16
C ALA A 73 -0.45 -46.86 35.12
N ASP A 74 -0.59 -48.12 35.51
CA ASP A 74 -1.34 -49.16 34.81
C ASP A 74 -2.79 -48.73 34.60
N CYS A 75 -3.30 -48.93 33.40
CA CYS A 75 -4.71 -48.76 33.05
C CYS A 75 -5.50 -49.96 33.52
N GLU A 76 -6.27 -49.81 34.60
CA GLU A 76 -7.45 -50.61 34.81
C GLU A 76 -8.72 -49.85 34.40
N SER A 77 -9.55 -50.53 33.61
CA SER A 77 -10.79 -50.06 33.01
C SER A 77 -11.84 -49.64 34.05
N GLY A 78 -12.34 -48.43 33.94
CA GLY A 78 -13.53 -47.95 34.64
C GLY A 78 -14.15 -46.76 33.90
N PHE A 79 -15.33 -46.98 33.34
CA PHE A 79 -16.22 -45.97 32.77
C PHE A 79 -16.49 -44.84 33.77
N TYR A 80 -16.07 -43.62 33.45
CA TYR A 80 -16.75 -42.39 33.84
C TYR A 80 -16.53 -41.35 32.75
N ASP A 81 -17.63 -40.96 32.10
CA ASP A 81 -17.78 -39.73 31.32
C ASP A 81 -17.52 -38.54 32.25
N ASP A 82 -16.35 -37.95 32.17
CA ASP A 82 -16.11 -36.60 32.64
C ASP A 82 -15.43 -35.87 31.49
N TYR A 83 -16.21 -35.06 30.77
CA TYR A 83 -15.72 -34.11 29.79
C TYR A 83 -14.76 -33.16 30.52
N LEU A 84 -13.47 -33.43 30.43
CA LEU A 84 -12.46 -32.42 30.58
C LEU A 84 -12.68 -31.42 29.43
N GLN A 85 -13.49 -30.38 29.68
CA GLN A 85 -13.36 -29.14 28.94
C GLN A 85 -11.90 -28.73 29.06
N CYS A 86 -11.14 -28.86 27.95
CA CYS A 86 -9.96 -28.07 27.78
C CYS A 86 -10.42 -26.60 27.98
N PRO A 87 -9.75 -25.81 28.83
CA PRO A 87 -10.02 -24.39 28.80
C PRO A 87 -9.82 -23.95 27.34
N ASP A 88 -10.83 -23.26 26.83
CA ASP A 88 -10.71 -22.56 25.54
C ASP A 88 -9.35 -21.89 25.57
N THR A 89 -8.44 -22.37 24.72
CA THR A 89 -7.23 -21.63 24.42
C THR A 89 -7.75 -20.42 23.69
N GLU A 90 -7.89 -19.29 24.40
CA GLU A 90 -8.04 -18.00 23.74
C GLU A 90 -6.86 -17.95 22.75
N GLU A 91 -7.15 -18.06 21.47
CA GLU A 91 -6.16 -17.83 20.43
C GLU A 91 -5.72 -16.38 20.61
N TRP A 92 -4.47 -16.21 20.99
CA TRP A 92 -3.90 -14.89 21.21
C TRP A 92 -3.77 -14.22 19.84
N ASN A 93 -4.76 -13.39 19.51
CA ASN A 93 -4.68 -12.53 18.34
C ASN A 93 -3.63 -11.45 18.59
N THR A 94 -2.51 -11.51 17.88
CA THR A 94 -1.41 -10.54 17.93
C THR A 94 -1.25 -9.79 16.61
N ASN A 95 -2.31 -9.76 15.79
CA ASN A 95 -2.32 -8.96 14.57
C ASN A 95 -2.03 -7.49 14.90
N GLU A 96 -1.28 -6.82 14.05
CA GLU A 96 -0.92 -5.42 14.20
C GLU A 96 -1.38 -4.63 12.96
N TYR A 97 -2.19 -3.61 13.21
CA TYR A 97 -2.68 -2.66 12.21
C TYR A 97 -2.33 -1.24 12.64
N SER A 98 -2.08 -0.36 11.68
CA SER A 98 -1.85 1.06 11.98
C SER A 98 -3.18 1.79 12.06
N TYR A 99 -3.47 2.40 13.21
CA TYR A 99 -4.61 3.31 13.33
C TYR A 99 -4.36 4.59 12.52
N THR A 100 -5.34 4.96 11.71
CA THR A 100 -5.37 6.23 10.97
C THR A 100 -6.63 7.01 11.34
N GLU A 101 -6.46 8.29 11.63
CA GLU A 101 -7.58 9.20 11.86
C GLU A 101 -8.24 9.57 10.52
N GLU A 102 -9.58 9.56 10.48
CA GLU A 102 -10.32 9.88 9.25
C GLU A 102 -10.08 11.33 8.80
N ASN A 103 -10.10 11.54 7.49
CA ASN A 103 -9.96 12.88 6.92
C ASN A 103 -11.11 13.79 7.39
N PRO A 104 -10.82 14.98 7.92
CA PRO A 104 -11.84 15.92 8.34
C PRO A 104 -12.46 16.68 7.17
N TRP A 105 -13.55 17.39 7.44
CA TRP A 105 -14.09 18.37 6.51
C TRP A 105 -13.11 19.52 6.28
N MET A 106 -12.84 19.83 5.02
CA MET A 106 -11.98 20.93 4.59
C MET A 106 -12.82 22.05 4.00
N ASN A 107 -12.52 23.29 4.41
CA ASN A 107 -13.17 24.49 3.86
C ASN A 107 -12.43 24.94 2.59
N VAL A 108 -13.12 24.96 1.44
CA VAL A 108 -12.52 25.28 0.13
C VAL A 108 -11.96 26.70 0.08
N GLN A 109 -12.55 27.66 0.81
CA GLN A 109 -12.05 29.04 0.84
C GLN A 109 -10.65 29.17 1.49
N THR A 110 -10.27 28.21 2.32
CA THR A 110 -8.97 28.22 3.02
C THR A 110 -8.02 27.10 2.55
N SER A 111 -8.58 26.01 2.07
CA SER A 111 -7.86 24.81 1.66
C SER A 111 -8.52 24.18 0.44
N PRO A 112 -8.37 24.78 -0.76
CA PRO A 112 -9.02 24.29 -1.97
C PRO A 112 -8.41 23.03 -2.57
N LEU A 113 -7.24 22.60 -2.09
CA LEU A 113 -6.43 21.52 -2.66
C LEU A 113 -6.47 20.29 -1.77
N SER A 114 -6.83 19.15 -2.35
CA SER A 114 -6.68 17.82 -1.77
C SER A 114 -5.63 17.05 -2.54
N THR A 115 -4.55 16.67 -1.88
CA THR A 115 -3.39 16.00 -2.51
C THR A 115 -3.14 14.65 -1.87
N PHE A 116 -2.95 13.61 -2.68
CA PHE A 116 -2.64 12.26 -2.19
C PHE A 116 -1.83 11.46 -3.24
N ALA A 117 -1.09 10.45 -2.75
CA ALA A 117 -0.38 9.49 -3.61
C ALA A 117 -1.37 8.49 -4.22
N ALA A 118 -1.18 8.16 -5.50
CA ALA A 118 -1.96 7.12 -6.16
C ALA A 118 -1.42 5.75 -5.73
N ASP A 119 -2.13 5.10 -4.83
CA ASP A 119 -1.82 3.76 -4.37
C ASP A 119 -2.99 2.83 -4.63
N VAL A 120 -2.69 1.56 -4.94
CA VAL A 120 -3.67 0.55 -5.34
C VAL A 120 -3.58 -0.74 -4.52
N ASP A 121 -3.11 -0.67 -3.28
CA ASP A 121 -3.16 -1.80 -2.37
C ASP A 121 -4.61 -2.23 -2.13
N THR A 122 -4.83 -3.52 -1.86
CA THR A 122 -6.16 -4.12 -1.76
C THR A 122 -6.33 -5.05 -0.55
N ALA A 123 -5.31 -5.15 0.29
CA ALA A 123 -5.24 -6.13 1.37
C ALA A 123 -6.33 -5.96 2.43
N SER A 124 -6.75 -4.73 2.73
CA SER A 124 -7.79 -4.46 3.74
C SER A 124 -9.11 -5.19 3.42
N TYR A 125 -9.55 -5.18 2.15
CA TYR A 125 -10.78 -5.88 1.78
C TYR A 125 -10.70 -7.39 2.04
N THR A 126 -9.60 -8.03 1.63
CA THR A 126 -9.41 -9.48 1.78
C THR A 126 -9.24 -9.91 3.23
N GLN A 127 -8.61 -9.08 4.06
CA GLN A 127 -8.54 -9.28 5.50
C GLN A 127 -9.92 -9.17 6.17
N ILE A 128 -10.73 -8.18 5.81
CA ILE A 128 -12.11 -8.02 6.28
C ILE A 128 -12.95 -9.23 5.84
N ARG A 129 -12.84 -9.67 4.60
CA ARG A 129 -13.50 -10.88 4.09
C ARG A 129 -13.14 -12.08 4.91
N SER A 130 -11.85 -12.33 5.11
CA SER A 130 -11.35 -13.43 5.94
C SER A 130 -11.92 -13.37 7.37
N ALA A 131 -11.96 -12.20 8.00
CA ALA A 131 -12.51 -12.03 9.34
C ALA A 131 -14.02 -12.36 9.39
N ILE A 132 -14.81 -11.86 8.44
CA ILE A 132 -16.26 -12.11 8.37
C ILE A 132 -16.56 -13.60 8.15
N GLU A 133 -15.87 -14.25 7.21
CA GLU A 133 -16.08 -15.65 6.86
C GLU A 133 -15.71 -16.60 8.00
N ASN A 134 -14.61 -16.31 8.69
CA ASN A 134 -14.13 -17.13 9.81
C ASN A 134 -14.75 -16.74 11.16
N GLY A 135 -15.54 -15.66 11.21
CA GLY A 135 -16.22 -15.21 12.44
C GLY A 135 -15.28 -14.54 13.44
N TYR A 136 -14.19 -13.94 12.97
CA TYR A 136 -13.31 -13.13 13.78
C TYR A 136 -13.85 -11.71 13.97
N ASP A 137 -13.47 -11.07 15.07
CA ASP A 137 -13.78 -9.65 15.29
C ASP A 137 -13.02 -8.76 14.30
N ILE A 138 -13.70 -7.75 13.78
CA ILE A 138 -13.10 -6.75 12.88
C ILE A 138 -12.57 -5.60 13.75
N ASP A 139 -11.26 -5.39 13.75
CA ASP A 139 -10.65 -4.20 14.33
C ASP A 139 -10.87 -3.02 13.37
N PRO A 140 -11.42 -1.88 13.81
CA PRO A 140 -11.59 -0.70 12.95
C PRO A 140 -10.31 -0.24 12.23
N SER A 141 -9.14 -0.50 12.80
CA SER A 141 -7.85 -0.18 12.17
C SER A 141 -7.47 -1.09 10.98
N MET A 142 -8.14 -2.24 10.79
CA MET A 142 -8.03 -3.04 9.56
C MET A 142 -8.68 -2.37 8.36
N VAL A 143 -9.63 -1.44 8.59
CA VAL A 143 -10.51 -0.92 7.56
C VAL A 143 -9.87 0.29 6.89
N ARG A 144 -9.34 0.08 5.70
CA ARG A 144 -8.85 1.12 4.79
C ARG A 144 -9.81 1.21 3.60
N ILE A 145 -10.64 2.26 3.60
CA ILE A 145 -11.75 2.38 2.65
C ILE A 145 -11.24 2.48 1.21
N GLU A 146 -10.13 3.17 0.99
CA GLU A 146 -9.47 3.28 -0.31
C GLU A 146 -9.06 1.91 -0.87
N GLU A 147 -8.53 1.01 -0.04
CA GLU A 147 -8.16 -0.34 -0.46
C GLU A 147 -9.39 -1.21 -0.77
N MET A 148 -10.45 -1.03 0.01
CA MET A 148 -11.73 -1.68 -0.29
C MET A 148 -12.31 -1.20 -1.63
N LEU A 149 -12.24 0.11 -1.91
CA LEU A 149 -12.69 0.69 -3.18
C LEU A 149 -11.87 0.16 -4.35
N ASN A 150 -10.55 0.13 -4.22
CA ASN A 150 -9.63 -0.26 -5.29
C ASN A 150 -9.50 -1.78 -5.47
N TYR A 151 -10.11 -2.58 -4.60
CA TYR A 151 -10.22 -4.03 -4.78
C TYR A 151 -11.08 -4.41 -5.99
N PHE A 152 -12.08 -3.61 -6.35
CA PHE A 152 -13.06 -3.93 -7.39
C PHE A 152 -12.72 -3.30 -8.74
N HIS A 153 -13.06 -4.01 -9.80
CA HIS A 153 -13.03 -3.47 -11.14
C HIS A 153 -14.30 -2.69 -11.44
N TYR A 154 -14.12 -1.51 -12.00
CA TYR A 154 -15.20 -0.63 -12.45
C TYR A 154 -15.15 -0.50 -13.97
N ASP A 155 -16.32 -0.32 -14.58
CA ASP A 155 -16.42 -0.16 -16.03
C ASP A 155 -16.15 1.31 -16.43
N TYR A 156 -14.90 1.76 -16.20
CA TYR A 156 -14.46 3.10 -16.56
C TYR A 156 -13.97 3.18 -18.00
N PRO A 157 -14.01 4.36 -18.63
CA PRO A 157 -13.37 4.58 -19.92
C PRO A 157 -11.87 4.27 -19.88
N LEU A 158 -11.37 3.62 -20.93
CA LEU A 158 -9.95 3.35 -21.09
C LEU A 158 -9.24 4.50 -21.81
N PRO A 159 -7.92 4.70 -21.60
CA PRO A 159 -7.13 5.67 -22.35
C PRO A 159 -7.22 5.45 -23.87
N LYS A 160 -7.22 6.55 -24.63
CA LYS A 160 -7.28 6.51 -26.09
C LYS A 160 -5.87 6.66 -26.66
N ASP A 161 -5.56 5.83 -27.66
CA ASP A 161 -4.32 5.91 -28.45
C ASP A 161 -3.05 6.19 -27.63
N ASP A 162 -2.53 7.42 -27.68
CA ASP A 162 -1.29 7.84 -27.04
C ASP A 162 -1.50 8.41 -25.61
N GLU A 163 -2.73 8.43 -25.10
CA GLU A 163 -3.01 8.86 -23.72
C GLU A 163 -2.51 7.81 -22.73
N LYS A 164 -1.87 8.25 -21.65
CA LYS A 164 -1.38 7.35 -20.60
C LYS A 164 -2.49 6.97 -19.64
N PHE A 165 -3.31 7.94 -19.28
CA PHE A 165 -4.43 7.81 -18.37
C PHE A 165 -5.74 8.18 -19.04
N ALA A 166 -6.83 7.54 -18.61
CA ALA A 166 -8.17 8.07 -18.75
C ALA A 166 -8.69 8.48 -17.37
N VAL A 167 -9.14 9.72 -17.25
CA VAL A 167 -9.78 10.21 -16.03
C VAL A 167 -11.28 10.27 -16.25
N TYR A 168 -12.02 9.71 -15.30
CA TYR A 168 -13.47 9.76 -15.28
C TYR A 168 -13.93 10.41 -13.97
N THR A 169 -14.87 11.35 -14.09
CA THR A 169 -15.46 12.04 -12.94
C THR A 169 -16.98 12.06 -13.07
N GLU A 170 -17.65 11.81 -11.97
CA GLU A 170 -19.12 11.84 -11.85
C GLU A 170 -19.47 12.25 -10.42
N TYR A 171 -20.65 12.83 -10.20
CA TYR A 171 -21.16 13.05 -8.85
C TYR A 171 -22.69 12.89 -8.79
N MET A 172 -23.17 12.48 -7.60
CA MET A 172 -24.58 12.21 -7.31
C MET A 172 -25.01 12.83 -5.98
N ASP A 173 -26.28 12.70 -5.63
CA ASP A 173 -26.75 12.96 -4.27
C ASP A 173 -26.08 11.96 -3.31
N CYS A 174 -25.59 12.44 -2.15
CA CYS A 174 -24.92 11.54 -1.20
C CYS A 174 -25.98 10.62 -0.55
N PRO A 175 -25.81 9.28 -0.61
CA PRO A 175 -26.83 8.36 -0.09
C PRO A 175 -27.05 8.43 1.42
N TRP A 176 -26.03 8.81 2.20
CA TRP A 176 -26.08 8.83 3.67
C TRP A 176 -26.16 10.24 4.27
N ASN A 177 -26.14 11.28 3.44
CA ASN A 177 -26.19 12.67 3.90
C ASN A 177 -26.89 13.55 2.86
N GLU A 178 -28.14 13.97 3.15
CA GLU A 178 -28.99 14.73 2.22
C GLU A 178 -28.47 16.15 1.91
N ASP A 179 -27.58 16.69 2.76
CA ASP A 179 -27.04 18.04 2.61
C ASP A 179 -25.78 18.09 1.72
N THR A 180 -25.29 16.91 1.27
CA THR A 180 -24.03 16.78 0.54
C THR A 180 -24.20 16.03 -0.79
N LYS A 181 -23.15 16.04 -1.59
CA LYS A 181 -23.01 15.22 -2.80
C LYS A 181 -21.84 14.27 -2.66
N LEU A 182 -21.91 13.15 -3.38
CA LEU A 182 -20.80 12.20 -3.47
C LEU A 182 -20.18 12.29 -4.86
N ALA A 183 -18.90 12.66 -4.93
CA ALA A 183 -18.14 12.76 -6.17
C ALA A 183 -17.14 11.63 -6.29
N LEU A 184 -17.07 11.05 -7.48
CA LEU A 184 -16.11 10.01 -7.86
C LEU A 184 -15.06 10.62 -8.78
N VAL A 185 -13.80 10.31 -8.46
CA VAL A 185 -12.64 10.56 -9.31
C VAL A 185 -11.97 9.21 -9.59
N SER A 186 -11.83 8.85 -10.86
CA SER A 186 -11.05 7.68 -11.23
C SER A 186 -9.96 8.01 -12.24
N MET A 187 -8.85 7.30 -12.13
CA MET A 187 -7.73 7.34 -13.07
C MET A 187 -7.39 5.92 -13.49
N ASN A 188 -7.36 5.65 -14.80
CA ASN A 188 -7.22 4.30 -15.34
C ASN A 188 -6.06 4.24 -16.33
N THR A 189 -5.35 3.13 -16.36
CA THR A 189 -4.31 2.83 -17.33
C THR A 189 -4.78 1.76 -18.33
N GLN A 190 -4.12 1.71 -19.48
CA GLN A 190 -4.40 0.68 -20.49
C GLN A 190 -3.88 -0.68 -20.02
N ALA A 191 -4.75 -1.69 -20.02
CA ALA A 191 -4.33 -3.08 -19.78
C ALA A 191 -3.45 -3.61 -20.94
N ILE A 192 -2.48 -4.43 -20.60
CA ILE A 192 -1.62 -5.11 -21.59
C ILE A 192 -1.79 -6.63 -21.49
N ASP A 193 -1.63 -7.32 -22.60
CA ASP A 193 -1.52 -8.78 -22.60
C ASP A 193 -0.17 -9.17 -21.98
N PHE A 194 -0.19 -9.99 -20.93
CA PHE A 194 1.02 -10.48 -20.23
C PHE A 194 2.03 -11.12 -21.20
N LYS A 195 1.58 -11.78 -22.26
CA LYS A 195 2.47 -12.35 -23.28
C LYS A 195 3.28 -11.30 -24.02
N SER A 196 2.79 -10.07 -24.10
CA SER A 196 3.50 -8.92 -24.69
C SER A 196 4.31 -8.13 -23.65
N ALA A 197 4.14 -8.43 -22.34
CA ALA A 197 4.87 -7.78 -21.28
C ALA A 197 6.40 -8.02 -21.39
N PRO A 198 7.24 -7.14 -20.83
CA PRO A 198 8.67 -7.38 -20.70
C PRO A 198 8.96 -8.70 -19.97
N ALA A 199 10.14 -9.29 -20.24
CA ALA A 199 10.59 -10.49 -19.55
C ALA A 199 10.70 -10.25 -18.05
N SER A 200 10.30 -11.22 -17.24
CA SER A 200 10.32 -11.14 -15.77
C SER A 200 11.41 -12.02 -15.17
N ASN A 201 12.10 -11.50 -14.16
CA ASN A 201 13.00 -12.24 -13.29
C ASN A 201 12.40 -12.23 -11.88
N LEU A 202 11.72 -13.31 -11.52
CA LEU A 202 10.96 -13.47 -10.29
C LEU A 202 11.76 -14.29 -9.29
N VAL A 203 11.93 -13.76 -8.09
CA VAL A 203 12.55 -14.46 -6.98
C VAL A 203 11.52 -14.59 -5.86
N PHE A 204 10.99 -15.79 -5.67
CA PHE A 204 10.09 -16.09 -4.55
C PHE A 204 10.92 -16.27 -3.29
N LEU A 205 10.62 -15.46 -2.29
CA LEU A 205 11.16 -15.56 -0.92
C LEU A 205 10.05 -16.05 -0.01
N ILE A 206 10.10 -17.33 0.36
CA ILE A 206 8.97 -18.02 0.97
C ILE A 206 9.32 -18.37 2.42
N ASP A 207 8.46 -17.95 3.33
CA ASP A 207 8.47 -18.39 4.72
C ASP A 207 8.08 -19.87 4.79
N VAL A 208 8.94 -20.67 5.37
CA VAL A 208 8.70 -22.10 5.66
C VAL A 208 8.85 -22.42 7.14
N SER A 209 8.70 -21.40 8.00
CA SER A 209 8.72 -21.60 9.46
C SER A 209 7.55 -22.46 9.92
N GLY A 210 7.63 -23.00 11.15
CA GLY A 210 6.62 -23.88 11.69
C GLY A 210 5.21 -23.26 11.80
N SER A 211 5.12 -21.94 11.89
CA SER A 211 3.84 -21.20 11.87
C SER A 211 3.12 -21.29 10.53
N MET A 212 3.83 -21.58 9.43
CA MET A 212 3.29 -21.71 8.07
C MET A 212 2.62 -23.06 7.77
N PHE A 213 2.43 -23.90 8.76
CA PHE A 213 1.92 -25.28 8.58
C PHE A 213 0.44 -25.36 8.18
N ASP A 214 -0.39 -24.40 8.55
CA ASP A 214 -1.84 -24.42 8.35
C ASP A 214 -2.23 -24.34 6.86
N ASP A 215 -3.38 -24.91 6.51
CA ASP A 215 -3.86 -25.01 5.12
C ASP A 215 -4.02 -23.65 4.42
N ASN A 216 -4.31 -22.60 5.18
CA ASN A 216 -4.45 -21.22 4.71
C ASN A 216 -3.12 -20.42 4.68
N LYS A 217 -1.98 -21.10 4.82
CA LYS A 217 -0.63 -20.52 4.82
C LYS A 217 0.24 -21.15 3.72
N LEU A 218 1.28 -21.93 4.06
CA LEU A 218 2.19 -22.50 3.04
C LEU A 218 1.46 -23.32 1.97
N PRO A 219 0.49 -24.19 2.28
CA PRO A 219 -0.26 -24.92 1.25
C PRO A 219 -1.02 -24.00 0.27
N LEU A 220 -1.58 -22.88 0.76
CA LEU A 220 -2.21 -21.87 -0.08
C LEU A 220 -1.18 -21.15 -0.96
N VAL A 221 -0.04 -20.75 -0.40
CA VAL A 221 1.09 -20.14 -1.16
C VAL A 221 1.58 -21.07 -2.26
N GLN A 222 1.75 -22.37 -1.99
CA GLN A 222 2.17 -23.35 -2.98
C GLN A 222 1.19 -23.41 -4.17
N GLN A 223 -0.10 -23.46 -3.91
CA GLN A 223 -1.13 -23.48 -4.95
C GLN A 223 -1.15 -22.17 -5.75
N ALA A 224 -1.06 -21.03 -5.06
CA ALA A 224 -1.03 -19.70 -5.66
C ALA A 224 0.18 -19.52 -6.61
N LEU A 225 1.38 -19.88 -6.16
CA LEU A 225 2.61 -19.79 -6.95
C LEU A 225 2.64 -20.79 -8.12
N THR A 226 2.05 -21.97 -7.95
CA THR A 226 1.89 -22.94 -9.05
C THR A 226 0.97 -22.38 -10.14
N MET A 227 -0.13 -21.72 -9.77
CA MET A 227 -1.02 -21.04 -10.71
C MET A 227 -0.33 -19.89 -11.45
N LEU A 228 0.50 -19.11 -10.75
CA LEU A 228 1.34 -18.08 -11.39
C LEU A 228 2.31 -18.71 -12.40
N ALA A 229 2.97 -19.82 -12.04
CA ALA A 229 3.95 -20.48 -12.89
C ALA A 229 3.36 -20.98 -14.22
N GLU A 230 2.07 -21.32 -14.27
CA GLU A 230 1.38 -21.71 -15.51
C GLU A 230 1.32 -20.59 -16.57
N ASN A 231 1.49 -19.33 -16.16
CA ASN A 231 1.43 -18.16 -17.03
C ASN A 231 2.81 -17.67 -17.50
N LEU A 232 3.90 -18.23 -16.96
CA LEU A 232 5.26 -17.82 -17.31
C LEU A 232 5.70 -18.43 -18.66
N THR A 233 6.70 -17.81 -19.27
CA THR A 233 7.19 -18.15 -20.61
C THR A 233 8.71 -18.33 -20.62
N GLU A 234 9.26 -18.77 -21.75
CA GLU A 234 10.71 -18.97 -21.95
C GLU A 234 11.57 -17.71 -21.72
N LYS A 235 10.97 -16.51 -21.85
CA LYS A 235 11.65 -15.24 -21.60
C LYS A 235 11.86 -14.96 -20.11
N ASP A 236 11.04 -15.59 -19.25
CA ASP A 236 11.02 -15.34 -17.82
C ASP A 236 12.04 -16.22 -17.07
N ARG A 237 12.41 -15.82 -15.86
CA ARG A 237 13.32 -16.56 -14.96
C ARG A 237 12.70 -16.64 -13.58
N VAL A 238 12.81 -17.83 -12.98
CA VAL A 238 12.29 -18.11 -11.63
C VAL A 238 13.43 -18.59 -10.72
N SER A 239 13.48 -18.02 -9.54
CA SER A 239 14.27 -18.52 -8.42
C SER A 239 13.39 -18.67 -7.19
N ILE A 240 13.69 -19.64 -6.32
CA ILE A 240 12.97 -19.85 -5.07
C ILE A 240 14.02 -19.89 -3.94
N VAL A 241 13.79 -19.04 -2.95
CA VAL A 241 14.54 -18.99 -1.69
C VAL A 241 13.54 -19.22 -0.56
N THR A 242 13.84 -20.14 0.31
CA THR A 242 13.08 -20.34 1.54
C THR A 242 13.83 -19.79 2.74
N TYR A 243 13.09 -19.40 3.76
CA TYR A 243 13.68 -19.02 5.03
C TYR A 243 12.85 -19.54 6.21
N ALA A 244 13.56 -19.95 7.24
CA ALA A 244 13.07 -20.35 8.55
C ALA A 244 14.19 -20.13 9.59
N GLY A 245 14.82 -21.19 10.13
CA GLY A 245 16.03 -21.09 10.95
C GLY A 245 17.30 -20.73 10.16
N SER A 246 17.30 -20.92 8.85
CA SER A 246 18.34 -20.55 7.86
C SER A 246 17.66 -20.31 6.52
N ASP A 247 18.38 -19.68 5.60
CA ASP A 247 17.95 -19.57 4.20
C ASP A 247 18.45 -20.75 3.37
N GLU A 248 17.65 -21.14 2.37
CA GLU A 248 17.99 -22.17 1.39
C GLU A 248 17.58 -21.72 -0.02
N VAL A 249 18.45 -21.96 -1.00
CA VAL A 249 18.14 -21.75 -2.40
C VAL A 249 17.60 -23.05 -2.99
N VAL A 250 16.27 -23.12 -3.14
CA VAL A 250 15.57 -24.31 -3.66
C VAL A 250 15.64 -24.37 -5.18
N LEU A 251 15.47 -23.20 -5.84
CA LEU A 251 15.49 -23.09 -7.30
C LEU A 251 16.27 -21.85 -7.72
N GLN A 252 17.02 -21.95 -8.84
CA GLN A 252 17.93 -20.86 -9.22
C GLN A 252 17.90 -20.56 -10.72
N GLY A 253 17.20 -19.47 -11.12
CA GLY A 253 17.21 -18.92 -12.47
C GLY A 253 16.70 -19.87 -13.56
N VAL A 254 15.74 -20.73 -13.22
CA VAL A 254 15.09 -21.66 -14.13
C VAL A 254 14.22 -20.89 -15.13
N SER A 255 14.13 -21.37 -16.37
CA SER A 255 13.28 -20.77 -17.39
C SER A 255 11.80 -20.88 -17.02
N GLY A 256 11.00 -19.83 -17.26
CA GLY A 256 9.59 -19.81 -16.88
C GLY A 256 8.73 -20.88 -17.58
N ASP A 257 9.15 -21.38 -18.74
CA ASP A 257 8.48 -22.46 -19.46
C ASP A 257 8.83 -23.88 -18.93
N ASP A 258 9.80 -24.00 -18.03
CA ASP A 258 10.09 -25.24 -17.31
C ASP A 258 9.13 -25.45 -16.12
N TYR A 259 7.83 -25.39 -16.43
CA TYR A 259 6.75 -25.50 -15.44
C TYR A 259 6.92 -26.70 -14.49
N HIS A 260 7.33 -27.86 -15.02
CA HIS A 260 7.46 -29.08 -14.21
C HIS A 260 8.56 -28.96 -13.15
N GLU A 261 9.68 -28.34 -13.48
CA GLU A 261 10.77 -28.12 -12.51
C GLU A 261 10.32 -27.09 -11.45
N ILE A 262 9.66 -26.02 -11.86
CA ILE A 262 9.16 -24.97 -10.95
C ILE A 262 8.07 -25.53 -10.04
N SER A 263 7.04 -26.20 -10.57
CA SER A 263 5.94 -26.75 -9.76
C SER A 263 6.43 -27.82 -8.79
N SER A 264 7.34 -28.70 -9.21
CA SER A 264 7.92 -29.72 -8.31
C SER A 264 8.73 -29.10 -7.15
N ALA A 265 9.43 -28.00 -7.41
CA ALA A 265 10.17 -27.28 -6.37
C ALA A 265 9.22 -26.61 -5.38
N ILE A 266 8.11 -26.03 -5.85
CA ILE A 266 7.07 -25.40 -5.01
C ILE A 266 6.34 -26.47 -4.18
N GLU A 267 5.89 -27.57 -4.80
CA GLU A 267 5.16 -28.66 -4.14
C GLU A 267 6.03 -29.40 -3.08
N GLY A 268 7.35 -29.36 -3.24
CA GLY A 268 8.29 -29.97 -2.31
C GLY A 268 8.60 -29.15 -1.07
N LEU A 269 8.05 -27.93 -0.92
CA LEU A 269 8.25 -27.11 0.26
C LEU A 269 7.49 -27.67 1.47
N GLU A 270 8.15 -27.71 2.61
CA GLU A 270 7.56 -28.18 3.88
C GLU A 270 7.76 -27.12 4.96
N ALA A 271 6.73 -26.88 5.77
CA ALA A 271 6.83 -25.97 6.92
C ALA A 271 7.57 -26.64 8.07
N TYR A 272 8.70 -26.08 8.51
CA TYR A 272 9.49 -26.60 9.63
C TYR A 272 10.36 -25.54 10.31
N GLY A 273 10.78 -25.81 11.55
CA GLY A 273 11.78 -24.98 12.24
C GLY A 273 11.23 -23.74 12.93
N SER A 274 12.14 -22.88 13.39
CA SER A 274 11.81 -21.62 14.06
C SER A 274 12.13 -20.44 13.12
N THR A 275 11.33 -19.39 13.22
CA THR A 275 11.50 -18.16 12.42
C THR A 275 12.74 -17.38 12.88
N ASN A 276 13.88 -17.61 12.27
CA ASN A 276 15.11 -16.84 12.50
C ASN A 276 15.88 -16.65 11.18
N GLY A 277 15.19 -16.17 10.16
CA GLY A 277 15.66 -16.12 8.78
C GLY A 277 16.28 -14.80 8.35
N SER A 278 17.41 -14.39 8.95
CA SER A 278 18.07 -13.11 8.65
C SER A 278 18.72 -12.99 7.27
N ALA A 279 19.05 -14.11 6.65
CA ALA A 279 19.79 -14.11 5.39
C ALA A 279 18.92 -14.20 4.15
N GLY A 280 17.66 -14.65 4.29
CA GLY A 280 16.77 -14.93 3.15
C GLY A 280 16.58 -13.75 2.20
N ILE A 281 16.36 -12.54 2.74
CA ILE A 281 16.14 -11.35 1.90
C ILE A 281 17.41 -10.94 1.12
N GLU A 282 18.59 -11.03 1.73
CA GLU A 282 19.85 -10.72 1.04
C GLU A 282 20.14 -11.74 -0.06
N THR A 283 19.87 -13.03 0.21
CA THR A 283 20.02 -14.12 -0.76
C THR A 283 19.05 -13.94 -1.93
N ALA A 284 17.79 -13.58 -1.67
CA ALA A 284 16.80 -13.30 -2.71
C ALA A 284 17.25 -12.15 -3.62
N TYR A 285 17.69 -11.03 -3.04
CA TYR A 285 18.21 -9.91 -3.83
C TYR A 285 19.51 -10.23 -4.57
N ALA A 286 20.37 -11.08 -4.01
CA ALA A 286 21.59 -11.54 -4.69
C ALA A 286 21.24 -12.36 -5.96
N LEU A 287 20.20 -13.22 -5.88
CA LEU A 287 19.69 -13.97 -7.03
C LEU A 287 19.00 -13.05 -8.04
N ALA A 288 18.17 -12.11 -7.59
CA ALA A 288 17.53 -11.13 -8.46
C ALA A 288 18.57 -10.33 -9.27
N LYS A 289 19.66 -9.93 -8.62
CA LYS A 289 20.79 -9.25 -9.27
C LYS A 289 21.56 -10.18 -10.21
N LYS A 290 21.76 -11.45 -9.84
CA LYS A 290 22.48 -12.44 -10.67
C LYS A 290 21.79 -12.70 -11.99
N TYR A 291 20.46 -12.79 -11.98
CA TYR A 291 19.62 -13.06 -13.16
C TYR A 291 18.92 -11.80 -13.69
N PHE A 292 19.44 -10.63 -13.35
CA PHE A 292 18.87 -9.35 -13.74
C PHE A 292 18.63 -9.23 -15.25
N ILE A 293 17.42 -8.91 -15.63
CA ILE A 293 17.01 -8.69 -17.02
C ILE A 293 16.92 -7.18 -17.27
N LYS A 294 17.82 -6.67 -18.09
CA LYS A 294 17.81 -5.24 -18.43
C LYS A 294 16.58 -4.88 -19.25
N GLY A 295 15.79 -3.91 -18.79
CA GLY A 295 14.53 -3.50 -19.41
C GLY A 295 13.40 -4.52 -19.20
N GLY A 296 13.60 -5.47 -18.28
CA GLY A 296 12.61 -6.42 -17.80
C GLY A 296 12.13 -6.08 -16.39
N ASN A 297 11.13 -6.80 -15.92
CA ASN A 297 10.65 -6.73 -14.56
C ASN A 297 11.51 -7.63 -13.65
N ASN A 298 12.25 -7.03 -12.71
CA ASN A 298 13.06 -7.76 -11.74
C ASN A 298 12.44 -7.59 -10.36
N ARG A 299 11.92 -8.67 -9.79
CA ARG A 299 11.10 -8.59 -8.58
C ARG A 299 11.39 -9.71 -7.60
N VAL A 300 11.50 -9.35 -6.33
CA VAL A 300 11.41 -10.28 -5.20
C VAL A 300 9.94 -10.29 -4.75
N ILE A 301 9.40 -11.48 -4.52
CA ILE A 301 8.04 -11.71 -4.03
C ILE A 301 8.17 -12.42 -2.69
N LEU A 302 7.91 -11.71 -1.61
CA LEU A 302 7.93 -12.23 -0.25
C LEU A 302 6.56 -12.82 0.10
N CYS A 303 6.54 -14.09 0.54
CA CYS A 303 5.33 -14.77 1.02
C CYS A 303 5.54 -15.16 2.49
N THR A 304 4.70 -14.67 3.41
CA THR A 304 4.85 -14.86 4.85
C THR A 304 3.51 -14.73 5.59
N ASP A 305 3.43 -15.28 6.79
CA ASP A 305 2.31 -15.07 7.72
C ASP A 305 2.49 -13.84 8.64
N GLY A 306 3.45 -12.97 8.33
CA GLY A 306 3.68 -11.69 8.99
C GLY A 306 4.82 -11.68 10.00
N ASP A 307 5.34 -12.83 10.45
CA ASP A 307 6.48 -12.87 11.37
C ASP A 307 7.81 -12.70 10.62
N LEU A 308 8.12 -11.47 10.25
CA LEU A 308 9.34 -11.09 9.51
C LEU A 308 10.55 -10.97 10.44
N ASN A 309 11.01 -12.09 10.96
CA ASN A 309 12.32 -12.15 11.65
C ASN A 309 13.46 -12.33 10.65
N VAL A 310 13.57 -11.41 9.70
CA VAL A 310 14.60 -11.45 8.62
C VAL A 310 16.02 -11.05 9.11
N GLY A 311 16.26 -11.04 10.43
CA GLY A 311 17.55 -10.87 11.11
C GLY A 311 18.25 -9.54 10.95
N LEU A 312 17.66 -8.60 10.25
CA LEU A 312 18.05 -7.21 10.37
C LEU A 312 17.47 -6.68 11.69
N THR A 313 18.32 -6.19 12.56
CA THR A 313 17.99 -5.88 13.95
C THR A 313 17.13 -4.62 14.14
N SER A 314 16.79 -3.90 13.05
CA SER A 314 15.90 -2.75 13.07
C SER A 314 15.16 -2.57 11.74
N GLU A 315 13.92 -2.13 11.81
CA GLU A 315 13.07 -1.75 10.66
C GLU A 315 13.80 -0.78 9.73
N GLY A 316 14.46 0.24 10.26
CA GLY A 316 15.20 1.22 9.44
C GLY A 316 16.41 0.65 8.68
N GLN A 317 16.96 -0.49 9.09
CA GLN A 317 18.00 -1.18 8.29
C GLN A 317 17.37 -1.94 7.13
N LEU A 318 16.23 -2.55 7.35
CA LEU A 318 15.46 -3.27 6.32
C LEU A 318 14.93 -2.30 5.27
N GLU A 319 14.30 -1.20 5.68
CA GLU A 319 13.85 -0.14 4.77
C GLU A 319 15.00 0.41 3.91
N LYS A 320 16.15 0.69 4.52
CA LYS A 320 17.33 1.17 3.79
C LYS A 320 17.81 0.15 2.76
N LEU A 321 17.87 -1.14 3.12
CA LEU A 321 18.25 -2.20 2.19
C LEU A 321 17.29 -2.25 1.00
N ILE A 322 15.99 -2.27 1.25
CA ILE A 322 14.96 -2.36 0.21
C ILE A 322 15.03 -1.15 -0.72
N THR A 323 15.10 0.06 -0.16
CA THR A 323 15.24 1.30 -0.95
C THR A 323 16.49 1.27 -1.84
N GLU A 324 17.64 0.81 -1.31
CA GLU A 324 18.89 0.67 -2.09
C GLU A 324 18.75 -0.35 -3.23
N LYS A 325 18.00 -1.43 -3.03
CA LYS A 325 17.75 -2.45 -4.07
C LYS A 325 16.74 -1.97 -5.11
N ARG A 326 15.68 -1.28 -4.69
CA ARG A 326 14.72 -0.61 -5.55
C ARG A 326 15.42 0.36 -6.52
N ASP A 327 16.29 1.21 -6.00
CA ASP A 327 17.08 2.15 -6.81
C ASP A 327 18.01 1.42 -7.79
N GLY A 328 18.36 0.16 -7.50
CA GLY A 328 19.08 -0.75 -8.39
C GLY A 328 18.19 -1.44 -9.43
N GLY A 329 16.88 -1.19 -9.45
CA GLY A 329 15.90 -1.76 -10.38
C GLY A 329 15.40 -3.15 -10.01
N VAL A 330 15.46 -3.54 -8.73
CA VAL A 330 14.86 -4.78 -8.21
C VAL A 330 13.78 -4.40 -7.20
N PHE A 331 12.53 -4.65 -7.55
CA PHE A 331 11.35 -4.33 -6.75
C PHE A 331 11.01 -5.43 -5.73
N LEU A 332 10.20 -5.09 -4.73
CA LEU A 332 9.73 -6.03 -3.71
C LEU A 332 8.21 -5.96 -3.60
N SER A 333 7.53 -7.08 -3.85
CA SER A 333 6.12 -7.27 -3.48
C SER A 333 6.00 -8.18 -2.27
N THR A 334 4.96 -7.98 -1.47
CA THR A 334 4.69 -8.76 -0.27
C THR A 334 3.31 -9.40 -0.34
N PHE A 335 3.26 -10.70 -0.14
CA PHE A 335 2.03 -11.48 -0.06
C PHE A 335 1.90 -12.08 1.34
N GLY A 336 0.93 -11.56 2.07
CA GLY A 336 0.60 -12.04 3.39
C GLY A 336 -0.41 -13.18 3.36
N VAL A 337 -0.31 -14.12 4.31
CA VAL A 337 -1.23 -15.25 4.46
C VAL A 337 -1.50 -15.53 5.94
N GLY A 338 -2.60 -16.22 6.24
CA GLY A 338 -2.93 -16.67 7.61
C GLY A 338 -3.43 -15.55 8.53
N TYR A 339 -3.85 -15.91 9.73
CA TYR A 339 -4.42 -15.02 10.74
C TYR A 339 -3.82 -15.33 12.12
N GLY A 340 -3.83 -14.35 13.05
CA GLY A 340 -3.46 -14.54 14.46
C GLY A 340 -2.12 -13.94 14.87
N ASN A 341 -1.14 -13.82 13.96
CA ASN A 341 0.14 -13.13 14.20
C ASN A 341 0.56 -12.24 13.02
N TYR A 342 -0.41 -11.73 12.31
CA TYR A 342 -0.19 -10.98 11.09
C TYR A 342 0.30 -9.54 11.38
N LYS A 343 1.33 -9.09 10.67
CA LYS A 343 1.95 -7.77 10.84
C LYS A 343 1.72 -6.93 9.57
N ASP A 344 0.49 -6.50 9.38
CA ASP A 344 0.01 -5.77 8.22
C ASP A 344 0.88 -4.55 7.88
N ASN A 345 1.05 -3.68 8.88
CA ASN A 345 1.81 -2.44 8.76
C ASN A 345 3.26 -2.62 8.28
N LYS A 346 3.88 -3.76 8.61
CA LYS A 346 5.25 -4.06 8.17
C LYS A 346 5.29 -4.50 6.72
N LEU A 347 4.34 -5.35 6.31
CA LEU A 347 4.28 -5.87 4.94
C LEU A 347 3.94 -4.77 3.95
N GLU A 348 2.98 -3.92 4.28
CA GLU A 348 2.63 -2.72 3.52
C GLU A 348 3.85 -1.81 3.35
N LEU A 349 4.50 -1.42 4.46
CA LEU A 349 5.70 -0.57 4.43
C LEU A 349 6.82 -1.13 3.56
N LEU A 350 7.05 -2.46 3.58
CA LEU A 350 8.09 -3.08 2.79
C LEU A 350 7.76 -3.06 1.29
N ALA A 351 6.52 -3.27 0.91
CA ALA A 351 6.06 -3.16 -0.46
C ALA A 351 6.20 -1.73 -0.97
N ASP A 352 5.74 -0.73 -0.22
CA ASP A 352 5.88 0.70 -0.53
C ASP A 352 7.34 1.08 -0.77
N LYS A 353 8.24 0.76 0.19
CA LYS A 353 9.68 1.05 0.05
C LYS A 353 10.32 0.30 -1.11
N GLY A 354 9.74 -0.82 -1.51
CA GLY A 354 10.19 -1.69 -2.59
C GLY A 354 9.62 -1.37 -3.97
N ASN A 355 8.75 -0.38 -4.12
CA ASN A 355 7.96 -0.11 -5.33
C ASN A 355 7.27 -1.39 -5.83
N GLY A 356 6.66 -2.12 -4.93
CA GLY A 356 5.90 -3.33 -5.20
C GLY A 356 4.47 -3.21 -4.72
N ASN A 357 3.73 -4.30 -4.78
CA ASN A 357 2.36 -4.38 -4.35
C ASN A 357 2.26 -5.18 -3.05
N TYR A 358 1.36 -4.78 -2.18
CA TYR A 358 0.98 -5.52 -1.01
C TYR A 358 -0.39 -6.16 -1.22
N ALA A 359 -0.50 -7.46 -0.97
CA ALA A 359 -1.75 -8.20 -1.01
C ALA A 359 -1.83 -9.21 0.13
N TYR A 360 -3.03 -9.45 0.64
CA TYR A 360 -3.32 -10.50 1.60
C TYR A 360 -4.11 -11.61 0.91
N ILE A 361 -3.51 -12.79 0.81
CA ILE A 361 -4.09 -13.96 0.15
C ILE A 361 -4.84 -14.79 1.19
N ASP A 362 -6.16 -14.61 1.25
CA ASP A 362 -7.03 -15.35 2.16
C ASP A 362 -7.56 -16.66 1.56
N SER A 363 -7.55 -16.76 0.24
CA SER A 363 -8.18 -17.85 -0.50
C SER A 363 -7.56 -18.06 -1.89
N MET A 364 -7.88 -19.18 -2.52
CA MET A 364 -7.53 -19.41 -3.94
C MET A 364 -8.26 -18.46 -4.90
N PHE A 365 -9.39 -17.89 -4.47
CA PHE A 365 -10.10 -16.86 -5.24
C PHE A 365 -9.27 -15.57 -5.31
N GLU A 366 -8.70 -15.17 -4.18
CA GLU A 366 -7.77 -14.04 -4.12
C GLU A 366 -6.45 -14.32 -4.83
N ALA A 367 -5.89 -15.51 -4.64
CA ALA A 367 -4.68 -15.92 -5.34
C ALA A 367 -4.83 -15.81 -6.87
N LYS A 368 -6.00 -16.23 -7.41
CA LYS A 368 -6.31 -16.08 -8.83
C LYS A 368 -6.36 -14.61 -9.25
N LYS A 369 -7.03 -13.75 -8.48
CA LYS A 369 -7.11 -12.32 -8.76
C LYS A 369 -5.72 -11.69 -8.80
N ALA A 370 -4.96 -11.78 -7.71
CA ALA A 370 -3.68 -11.08 -7.54
C ALA A 370 -2.57 -11.61 -8.48
N LEU A 371 -2.55 -12.93 -8.76
CA LEU A 371 -1.45 -13.58 -9.46
C LEU A 371 -1.75 -14.00 -10.92
N VAL A 372 -3.00 -13.91 -11.34
CA VAL A 372 -3.41 -14.27 -12.71
C VAL A 372 -4.16 -13.14 -13.39
N ASP A 373 -5.28 -12.71 -12.80
CA ASP A 373 -6.16 -11.72 -13.41
C ASP A 373 -5.49 -10.32 -13.46
N GLU A 374 -4.77 -9.94 -12.40
CA GLU A 374 -4.04 -8.68 -12.27
C GLU A 374 -2.53 -8.81 -12.52
N LEU A 375 -2.08 -9.95 -13.07
CA LEU A 375 -0.66 -10.20 -13.29
C LEU A 375 0.02 -9.12 -14.14
N GLY A 376 -0.66 -8.64 -15.18
CA GLY A 376 -0.17 -7.54 -16.03
C GLY A 376 0.00 -6.25 -15.26
N ALA A 377 -0.97 -5.94 -14.41
CA ALA A 377 -1.00 -4.78 -13.57
C ALA A 377 0.15 -4.80 -12.52
N ASN A 378 0.31 -5.92 -11.86
CA ASN A 378 1.33 -6.10 -10.82
C ASN A 378 2.77 -6.20 -11.36
N MET A 379 2.93 -6.53 -12.65
CA MET A 379 4.25 -6.80 -13.27
C MET A 379 4.77 -5.69 -14.16
N VAL A 380 3.93 -4.76 -14.63
CA VAL A 380 4.34 -3.74 -15.61
C VAL A 380 3.95 -2.35 -15.15
N THR A 381 4.93 -1.61 -14.65
CA THR A 381 4.76 -0.21 -14.28
C THR A 381 4.57 0.66 -15.52
N VAL A 382 3.46 1.39 -15.58
CA VAL A 382 3.09 2.36 -16.65
C VAL A 382 3.55 3.76 -16.29
N ALA A 383 3.41 4.13 -15.01
CA ALA A 383 3.84 5.41 -14.46
C ALA A 383 4.34 5.22 -13.03
N LYS A 384 5.32 6.01 -12.65
CA LYS A 384 5.86 6.07 -11.29
C LYS A 384 5.72 7.46 -10.69
N ASP A 385 5.82 7.56 -9.37
CA ASP A 385 5.70 8.82 -8.63
C ASP A 385 4.40 9.56 -8.97
N VAL A 386 3.28 8.80 -8.98
CA VAL A 386 1.98 9.31 -9.38
C VAL A 386 1.29 9.98 -8.20
N LYS A 387 0.97 11.26 -8.36
CA LYS A 387 0.29 12.09 -7.37
C LYS A 387 -0.96 12.68 -7.97
N LEU A 388 -2.05 12.62 -7.22
CA LEU A 388 -3.29 13.29 -7.56
C LEU A 388 -3.47 14.53 -6.68
N GLN A 389 -3.93 15.62 -7.30
CA GLN A 389 -4.37 16.81 -6.58
C GLN A 389 -5.70 17.26 -7.17
N VAL A 390 -6.72 17.29 -6.34
CA VAL A 390 -8.04 17.80 -6.69
C VAL A 390 -8.15 19.23 -6.20
N GLU A 391 -8.37 20.17 -7.13
CA GLU A 391 -8.59 21.59 -6.87
C GLU A 391 -10.08 21.89 -6.94
N PHE A 392 -10.71 22.23 -5.82
CA PHE A 392 -12.13 22.52 -5.73
C PHE A 392 -12.43 23.98 -6.05
N ASN A 393 -13.47 24.20 -6.86
CA ASN A 393 -13.94 25.53 -7.22
C ASN A 393 -14.76 26.14 -6.07
N PRO A 394 -14.28 27.23 -5.42
CA PRO A 394 -14.99 27.85 -4.29
C PRO A 394 -16.32 28.52 -4.68
N GLU A 395 -16.63 28.70 -5.97
CA GLU A 395 -17.95 29.18 -6.43
C GLU A 395 -19.00 28.07 -6.45
N GLN A 396 -18.58 26.80 -6.51
CA GLN A 396 -19.44 25.63 -6.61
C GLN A 396 -19.42 24.77 -5.34
N VAL A 397 -18.31 24.75 -4.62
CA VAL A 397 -18.07 23.86 -3.47
C VAL A 397 -17.68 24.69 -2.26
N LYS A 398 -18.43 24.53 -1.16
CA LYS A 398 -18.17 25.15 0.15
C LYS A 398 -17.14 24.37 0.95
N GLY A 399 -17.24 23.04 0.92
CA GLY A 399 -16.35 22.14 1.64
C GLY A 399 -16.30 20.78 1.00
N TYR A 400 -15.26 20.02 1.36
CA TYR A 400 -15.07 18.64 0.89
C TYR A 400 -14.44 17.78 1.98
N ARG A 401 -14.60 16.46 1.83
CA ARG A 401 -13.92 15.44 2.63
C ARG A 401 -13.51 14.28 1.71
N LEU A 402 -12.24 13.92 1.70
CA LEU A 402 -11.74 12.72 1.02
C LEU A 402 -12.11 11.49 1.87
N ILE A 403 -12.71 10.47 1.27
CA ILE A 403 -13.08 9.22 1.93
C ILE A 403 -11.97 8.20 1.72
N GLY A 404 -11.35 7.74 2.81
CA GLY A 404 -10.15 6.90 2.73
C GLY A 404 -8.88 7.69 2.40
N TYR A 405 -7.81 7.00 2.05
CA TYR A 405 -6.49 7.57 1.72
C TYR A 405 -5.80 8.31 2.88
N GLU A 406 -6.22 8.09 4.12
CA GLU A 406 -5.71 8.83 5.28
C GLU A 406 -4.19 8.68 5.45
N ASN A 407 -3.63 7.51 5.12
CA ASN A 407 -2.19 7.23 5.12
C ASN A 407 -1.46 7.68 3.84
N ARG A 408 -2.19 8.18 2.82
CA ARG A 408 -1.67 8.61 1.52
C ARG A 408 -1.81 10.11 1.26
N VAL A 409 -2.42 10.86 2.20
CA VAL A 409 -2.56 12.32 2.11
C VAL A 409 -1.19 12.99 2.12
N MET A 410 -1.01 13.95 1.24
CA MET A 410 0.21 14.74 1.07
C MET A 410 -0.06 16.23 1.30
N ALA A 411 0.97 16.99 1.69
CA ALA A 411 0.86 18.44 1.68
C ALA A 411 0.71 18.98 0.24
N ALA A 412 -0.04 20.05 0.07
CA ALA A 412 -0.29 20.62 -1.26
C ALA A 412 0.99 21.00 -2.02
N GLU A 413 2.02 21.46 -1.30
CA GLU A 413 3.35 21.78 -1.84
C GLU A 413 4.13 20.53 -2.30
N ASP A 414 3.89 19.35 -1.71
CA ASP A 414 4.55 18.10 -2.06
C ASP A 414 4.12 17.59 -3.44
N PHE A 415 2.99 18.07 -3.97
CA PHE A 415 2.54 17.75 -5.32
C PHE A 415 3.55 18.16 -6.39
N ALA A 416 4.20 19.31 -6.22
CA ALA A 416 5.19 19.83 -7.16
C ALA A 416 6.62 19.39 -6.85
N ASP A 417 6.85 18.72 -5.74
CA ASP A 417 8.18 18.27 -5.30
C ASP A 417 8.49 16.87 -5.83
N ASP A 418 9.40 16.78 -6.80
CA ASP A 418 9.82 15.51 -7.41
C ASP A 418 10.71 14.65 -6.49
N THR A 419 11.06 15.14 -5.28
CA THR A 419 11.78 14.37 -4.26
C THR A 419 10.86 13.62 -3.30
N LYS A 420 9.56 13.94 -3.32
CA LYS A 420 8.51 13.26 -2.56
C LYS A 420 7.95 12.11 -3.39
N ASP A 421 7.95 10.95 -2.79
CA ASP A 421 7.45 9.73 -3.43
C ASP A 421 5.93 9.79 -3.60
N GLY A 422 5.45 9.31 -4.74
CA GLY A 422 4.03 9.10 -5.06
C GLY A 422 3.75 7.61 -5.17
N GLY A 423 2.61 7.27 -5.76
CA GLY A 423 2.26 5.86 -5.99
C GLY A 423 2.79 5.33 -7.33
N GLU A 424 2.74 4.02 -7.50
CA GLU A 424 3.08 3.33 -8.74
C GLU A 424 1.79 2.88 -9.45
N MET A 425 1.71 3.11 -10.76
CA MET A 425 0.58 2.65 -11.57
C MET A 425 1.01 1.58 -12.56
N GLY A 426 0.43 0.40 -12.41
CA GLY A 426 0.62 -0.72 -13.33
C GLY A 426 -0.31 -0.69 -14.54
N ALA A 427 -0.07 -1.58 -15.50
CA ALA A 427 -0.89 -1.69 -16.70
C ALA A 427 -2.26 -2.33 -16.42
N GLY A 428 -3.34 -1.62 -16.68
CA GLY A 428 -4.71 -2.03 -16.38
C GLY A 428 -5.17 -1.69 -14.97
N HIS A 429 -4.33 -1.01 -14.17
CA HIS A 429 -4.75 -0.49 -12.87
C HIS A 429 -5.72 0.68 -13.02
N SER A 430 -6.63 0.75 -12.04
CA SER A 430 -7.48 1.91 -11.80
C SER A 430 -7.33 2.38 -10.37
N VAL A 431 -7.31 3.70 -10.18
CA VAL A 431 -7.42 4.35 -8.87
C VAL A 431 -8.79 5.00 -8.80
N THR A 432 -9.54 4.69 -7.73
CA THR A 432 -10.87 5.24 -7.45
C THR A 432 -10.83 5.98 -6.12
N ALA A 433 -11.14 7.27 -6.14
CA ALA A 433 -11.29 8.09 -4.94
C ALA A 433 -12.70 8.68 -4.86
N LEU A 434 -13.24 8.76 -3.66
CA LEU A 434 -14.53 9.36 -3.38
C LEU A 434 -14.35 10.60 -2.51
N TYR A 435 -15.08 11.63 -2.86
CA TYR A 435 -15.22 12.86 -2.08
C TYR A 435 -16.66 13.08 -1.70
N GLU A 436 -16.91 13.30 -0.42
CA GLU A 436 -18.14 13.92 0.01
C GLU A 436 -17.97 15.45 -0.09
N ILE A 437 -18.87 16.14 -0.78
CA ILE A 437 -18.76 17.57 -1.06
C ILE A 437 -20.00 18.32 -0.57
N ILE A 438 -19.78 19.49 0.00
CA ILE A 438 -20.83 20.42 0.42
C ILE A 438 -21.00 21.45 -0.69
N PRO A 439 -22.16 21.51 -1.38
CA PRO A 439 -22.43 22.53 -2.38
C PRO A 439 -22.31 23.95 -1.81
N ALA A 440 -21.96 24.93 -2.65
CA ALA A 440 -21.76 26.31 -2.22
C ALA A 440 -23.05 26.96 -1.64
N ASP A 441 -24.23 26.49 -2.05
CA ASP A 441 -25.56 26.95 -1.60
C ASP A 441 -26.11 26.13 -0.41
N SER A 442 -25.38 25.13 0.10
CA SER A 442 -25.77 24.34 1.27
C SER A 442 -25.76 25.17 2.56
N GLU A 443 -26.79 24.93 3.41
CA GLU A 443 -26.87 25.53 4.76
C GLU A 443 -25.95 24.82 5.78
N MET A 444 -25.35 23.68 5.43
CA MET A 444 -24.44 22.94 6.30
C MET A 444 -23.26 23.82 6.71
N GLU A 445 -23.03 23.94 8.02
CA GLU A 445 -21.92 24.71 8.58
C GLU A 445 -20.65 23.85 8.68
N LEU A 446 -19.52 24.45 8.32
CA LEU A 446 -18.21 23.84 8.50
C LEU A 446 -17.61 24.28 9.84
N PRO A 447 -16.76 23.46 10.49
CA PRO A 447 -16.00 23.88 11.65
C PRO A 447 -15.18 25.14 11.32
N GLU A 448 -15.41 26.22 12.04
CA GLU A 448 -14.63 27.45 11.90
C GLU A 448 -13.49 27.47 12.90
N THR A 449 -12.34 27.95 12.48
CA THR A 449 -11.20 28.20 13.35
C THR A 449 -11.14 29.70 13.66
N ASP A 450 -11.41 30.07 14.89
CA ASP A 450 -11.23 31.44 15.39
C ASP A 450 -9.73 31.83 15.38
N LEU A 451 -9.35 32.73 14.48
CA LEU A 451 -7.98 33.24 14.41
C LEU A 451 -7.80 34.45 15.32
N LYS A 452 -6.85 34.35 16.26
CA LYS A 452 -6.52 35.44 17.19
C LYS A 452 -5.81 36.62 16.50
N TYR A 453 -5.06 36.41 15.44
CA TYR A 453 -4.12 37.38 14.87
C TYR A 453 -4.43 37.80 13.43
N GLY A 454 -5.57 37.50 12.90
CA GLY A 454 -5.97 37.91 11.56
C GLY A 454 -7.28 37.28 11.12
N GLU A 455 -7.76 37.72 9.96
CA GLU A 455 -8.84 37.07 9.25
C GLU A 455 -8.28 35.88 8.49
N THR A 456 -9.09 34.84 8.31
CA THR A 456 -8.75 33.68 7.48
C THR A 456 -8.47 34.15 6.06
N ALA A 457 -7.31 33.80 5.48
CA ALA A 457 -7.02 34.10 4.09
C ALA A 457 -8.04 33.34 3.22
N GLN A 458 -8.76 34.08 2.40
CA GLN A 458 -9.74 33.51 1.46
C GLN A 458 -9.11 33.39 0.08
N VAL A 459 -9.46 32.33 -0.65
CA VAL A 459 -9.10 32.17 -2.06
C VAL A 459 -9.78 33.28 -2.86
N LEU A 460 -9.00 34.13 -3.49
CA LEU A 460 -9.51 35.17 -4.39
C LEU A 460 -9.52 34.62 -5.82
N ILE A 461 -10.69 34.54 -6.41
CA ILE A 461 -10.85 34.20 -7.83
C ILE A 461 -10.36 35.41 -8.64
N CYS A 462 -9.15 35.31 -9.18
CA CYS A 462 -8.50 36.41 -9.92
C CYS A 462 -8.49 36.18 -11.44
N GLY A 463 -9.17 35.15 -11.95
CA GLY A 463 -9.21 34.80 -13.37
C GLY A 463 -10.12 35.71 -14.19
N THR A 464 -9.79 35.88 -15.48
CA THR A 464 -10.67 36.48 -16.49
C THR A 464 -11.45 35.41 -17.26
N GLU A 465 -11.20 34.14 -16.96
CA GLU A 465 -11.87 32.97 -17.54
C GLU A 465 -13.08 32.61 -16.68
N ASP A 466 -14.13 32.12 -17.32
CA ASP A 466 -15.39 31.73 -16.68
C ASP A 466 -15.33 30.23 -16.40
N TYR A 467 -15.14 29.84 -15.13
CA TYR A 467 -15.11 28.45 -14.65
C TYR A 467 -16.39 28.08 -13.91
N THR A 468 -17.48 28.81 -14.11
CA THR A 468 -18.76 28.59 -13.40
C THR A 468 -19.41 27.24 -13.71
N ASP A 469 -18.99 26.56 -14.78
CA ASP A 469 -19.41 25.20 -15.13
C ASP A 469 -18.48 24.10 -14.58
N GLU A 470 -17.41 24.44 -13.84
CA GLU A 470 -16.47 23.49 -13.27
C GLU A 470 -16.66 23.33 -11.76
N LEU A 471 -16.78 22.09 -11.29
CA LEU A 471 -16.94 21.74 -9.88
C LEU A 471 -15.57 21.63 -9.19
N PHE A 472 -14.65 20.94 -9.85
CA PHE A 472 -13.24 20.80 -9.45
C PHE A 472 -12.40 20.39 -10.65
N THR A 473 -11.08 20.48 -10.51
CA THR A 473 -10.12 19.97 -11.50
C THR A 473 -9.22 18.91 -10.87
N VAL A 474 -9.09 17.77 -11.54
CA VAL A 474 -8.14 16.70 -11.16
C VAL A 474 -6.83 16.95 -11.87
N ASN A 475 -5.78 17.19 -11.10
CA ASN A 475 -4.41 17.33 -11.58
C ASN A 475 -3.64 16.03 -11.28
N ILE A 476 -2.98 15.48 -12.29
CA ILE A 476 -2.15 14.27 -12.17
C ILE A 476 -0.72 14.65 -12.49
N ARG A 477 0.18 14.36 -11.54
CA ARG A 477 1.62 14.52 -11.73
C ARG A 477 2.27 13.15 -11.67
N TYR A 478 3.12 12.83 -12.65
CA TYR A 478 3.71 11.50 -12.77
C TYR A 478 5.04 11.54 -13.52
N LYS A 479 5.84 10.48 -13.37
CA LYS A 479 7.05 10.21 -14.17
C LYS A 479 6.84 9.01 -15.08
N GLU A 480 7.52 9.02 -16.22
CA GLU A 480 7.63 7.82 -17.06
C GLU A 480 8.41 6.73 -16.30
N PRO A 481 8.18 5.44 -16.57
CA PRO A 481 8.88 4.35 -15.86
C PRO A 481 10.41 4.52 -15.84
N ASP A 482 10.99 4.92 -16.96
CA ASP A 482 12.43 5.19 -17.12
C ASP A 482 12.78 6.68 -17.05
N GLY A 483 11.81 7.56 -16.75
CA GLY A 483 11.96 9.02 -16.71
C GLY A 483 12.32 9.55 -15.33
N GLU A 484 12.98 10.71 -15.30
CA GLU A 484 13.30 11.45 -14.08
C GLU A 484 12.51 12.77 -13.96
N GLU A 485 11.95 13.26 -15.07
CA GLU A 485 11.17 14.49 -15.12
C GLU A 485 9.69 14.18 -15.02
N SER A 486 8.99 14.87 -14.12
CA SER A 486 7.55 14.73 -13.98
C SER A 486 6.78 15.49 -15.06
N LYS A 487 5.61 14.96 -15.40
CA LYS A 487 4.61 15.55 -16.29
C LYS A 487 3.38 15.94 -15.47
N LEU A 488 2.63 16.90 -15.97
CA LEU A 488 1.37 17.35 -15.38
C LEU A 488 0.26 17.27 -16.43
N GLU A 489 -0.84 16.65 -16.05
CA GLU A 489 -2.08 16.62 -16.83
C GLU A 489 -3.25 17.09 -15.95
N SER A 490 -4.25 17.76 -16.53
CA SER A 490 -5.36 18.35 -15.79
C SER A 490 -6.69 18.05 -16.47
N TYR A 491 -7.68 17.65 -15.67
CA TYR A 491 -8.99 17.16 -16.12
C TYR A 491 -10.10 17.83 -15.29
N PRO A 492 -10.86 18.78 -15.86
CA PRO A 492 -11.94 19.43 -15.14
C PRO A 492 -13.19 18.53 -15.04
N CYS A 493 -13.78 18.47 -13.85
CA CYS A 493 -15.11 17.93 -13.62
C CYS A 493 -16.16 19.03 -13.77
N LYS A 494 -17.06 18.87 -14.74
CA LYS A 494 -18.08 19.86 -15.01
C LYS A 494 -19.37 19.59 -14.27
N THR A 495 -20.16 20.64 -14.06
CA THR A 495 -21.48 20.54 -13.41
C THR A 495 -22.44 19.63 -14.19
N GLU A 496 -22.25 19.44 -15.51
CA GLU A 496 -23.00 18.49 -16.34
C GLU A 496 -22.73 17.01 -16.01
N SER A 497 -21.64 16.70 -15.29
CA SER A 497 -21.33 15.33 -14.79
C SER A 497 -22.23 14.90 -13.63
N TYR A 498 -23.19 15.75 -13.22
CA TYR A 498 -24.18 15.40 -12.21
C TYR A 498 -25.16 14.34 -12.72
N ASN A 499 -25.27 13.27 -11.97
CA ASN A 499 -26.26 12.23 -12.17
C ASN A 499 -26.92 11.92 -10.83
N LYS A 500 -28.17 12.35 -10.65
CA LYS A 500 -28.87 12.29 -9.35
C LYS A 500 -28.76 10.92 -8.66
N ASP A 501 -28.97 9.85 -9.43
CA ASP A 501 -29.03 8.49 -8.92
C ASP A 501 -27.68 7.74 -9.05
N GLY A 502 -26.67 8.38 -9.63
CA GLY A 502 -25.35 7.81 -9.92
C GLY A 502 -25.36 6.73 -11.00
N SER A 503 -24.19 6.49 -11.60
CA SER A 503 -23.96 5.32 -12.44
C SER A 503 -23.85 4.03 -11.59
N ASP A 504 -23.81 2.87 -12.24
CA ASP A 504 -23.54 1.60 -11.55
C ASP A 504 -22.18 1.64 -10.85
N ASN A 505 -21.17 2.26 -11.45
CA ASN A 505 -19.84 2.43 -10.85
C ASN A 505 -19.92 3.25 -9.56
N LEU A 506 -20.55 4.44 -9.60
CA LEU A 506 -20.62 5.32 -8.43
C LEU A 506 -21.51 4.72 -7.33
N ARG A 507 -22.61 4.04 -7.68
CA ARG A 507 -23.45 3.33 -6.70
C ARG A 507 -22.70 2.20 -6.00
N PHE A 508 -21.94 1.42 -6.77
CA PHE A 508 -21.15 0.34 -6.18
C PHE A 508 -20.04 0.88 -5.28
N ALA A 509 -19.30 1.90 -5.72
CA ALA A 509 -18.29 2.57 -4.91
C ALA A 509 -18.89 3.18 -3.63
N ALA A 510 -20.08 3.80 -3.72
CA ALA A 510 -20.80 4.31 -2.56
C ALA A 510 -21.17 3.21 -1.57
N SER A 511 -21.61 2.03 -2.07
CA SER A 511 -21.86 0.87 -1.22
C SER A 511 -20.63 0.43 -0.46
N VAL A 512 -19.49 0.29 -1.15
CA VAL A 512 -18.23 -0.13 -0.54
C VAL A 512 -17.75 0.87 0.51
N ALA A 513 -17.81 2.18 0.20
CA ALA A 513 -17.45 3.24 1.14
C ALA A 513 -18.36 3.24 2.38
N ALA A 514 -19.68 3.14 2.18
CA ALA A 514 -20.64 3.07 3.29
C ALA A 514 -20.38 1.84 4.18
N PHE A 515 -20.08 0.68 3.57
CA PHE A 515 -19.75 -0.54 4.34
C PHE A 515 -18.48 -0.33 5.16
N GLY A 516 -17.42 0.23 4.56
CA GLY A 516 -16.18 0.53 5.27
C GLY A 516 -16.40 1.51 6.43
N MET A 517 -17.20 2.57 6.23
CA MET A 517 -17.55 3.52 7.30
C MET A 517 -18.32 2.83 8.44
N LEU A 518 -19.24 1.91 8.14
CA LEU A 518 -19.96 1.15 9.17
C LEU A 518 -19.04 0.21 9.95
N LEU A 519 -18.10 -0.47 9.28
CA LEU A 519 -17.12 -1.34 9.93
C LEU A 519 -16.12 -0.57 10.80
N LYS A 520 -15.80 0.67 10.41
CA LYS A 520 -14.87 1.57 11.11
C LYS A 520 -15.52 2.33 12.28
N ASP A 521 -16.86 2.23 12.43
CA ASP A 521 -17.67 3.05 13.36
C ASP A 521 -17.43 4.56 13.13
N SER A 522 -17.42 4.95 11.85
CA SER A 522 -17.13 6.31 11.39
C SER A 522 -18.15 7.32 11.86
N GLU A 523 -17.69 8.48 12.35
CA GLU A 523 -18.58 9.62 12.67
C GLU A 523 -19.26 10.23 11.43
N TYR A 524 -18.75 9.92 10.23
CA TYR A 524 -19.26 10.41 8.95
C TYR A 524 -20.23 9.45 8.25
N SER A 525 -20.59 8.34 8.88
CA SER A 525 -21.52 7.35 8.31
C SER A 525 -22.94 7.87 8.09
N GLY A 526 -23.31 8.97 8.74
CA GLY A 526 -24.62 9.63 8.58
C GLY A 526 -25.80 8.69 8.77
N SER A 527 -26.64 8.53 7.75
CA SER A 527 -27.79 7.62 7.76
C SER A 527 -27.50 6.26 7.11
N ALA A 528 -26.21 5.92 6.86
CA ALA A 528 -25.83 4.65 6.28
C ALA A 528 -26.24 3.47 7.18
N ASP A 529 -26.76 2.42 6.56
CA ASP A 529 -27.02 1.13 7.19
C ASP A 529 -26.74 -0.02 6.20
N LEU A 530 -26.73 -1.25 6.70
CA LEU A 530 -26.45 -2.43 5.87
C LEU A 530 -27.49 -2.66 4.77
N GLY A 531 -28.73 -2.18 4.95
CA GLY A 531 -29.77 -2.23 3.93
C GLY A 531 -29.45 -1.30 2.75
N MET A 532 -29.01 -0.08 3.04
CA MET A 532 -28.51 0.86 2.02
C MET A 532 -27.31 0.27 1.28
N VAL A 533 -26.30 -0.24 2.02
CA VAL A 533 -25.10 -0.88 1.45
C VAL A 533 -25.49 -1.99 0.47
N TYR A 534 -26.32 -2.92 0.90
CA TYR A 534 -26.77 -4.04 0.06
C TYR A 534 -27.56 -3.56 -1.16
N THR A 535 -28.47 -2.61 -0.98
CA THR A 535 -29.32 -2.06 -2.06
C THR A 535 -28.46 -1.41 -3.14
N LEU A 536 -27.52 -0.52 -2.78
CA LEU A 536 -26.64 0.15 -3.73
C LEU A 536 -25.81 -0.86 -4.54
N ALA A 537 -25.23 -1.87 -3.89
CA ALA A 537 -24.42 -2.88 -4.55
C ALA A 537 -25.26 -3.81 -5.45
N SER A 538 -26.46 -4.21 -5.01
CA SER A 538 -27.28 -5.19 -5.73
C SER A 538 -27.69 -4.73 -7.14
N TYR A 539 -27.95 -3.43 -7.31
CA TYR A 539 -28.26 -2.84 -8.61
C TYR A 539 -27.03 -2.73 -9.53
N ALA A 540 -25.82 -2.69 -8.95
CA ALA A 540 -24.61 -2.37 -9.64
C ALA A 540 -23.65 -3.56 -9.86
N ALA A 541 -23.87 -4.70 -9.20
CA ALA A 541 -22.96 -5.85 -9.28
C ALA A 541 -22.96 -6.56 -10.65
N GLY A 542 -24.06 -6.52 -11.39
CA GLY A 542 -24.15 -7.12 -12.71
C GLY A 542 -23.79 -8.61 -12.74
N SER A 543 -22.86 -9.00 -13.64
CA SER A 543 -22.37 -10.38 -13.75
C SER A 543 -21.00 -10.59 -13.10
N ASP A 544 -20.38 -9.55 -12.56
CA ASP A 544 -19.04 -9.58 -11.97
C ASP A 544 -18.99 -10.53 -10.76
N GLU A 545 -18.01 -11.44 -10.73
CA GLU A 545 -17.89 -12.46 -9.68
C GLU A 545 -17.40 -11.88 -8.35
N TYR A 546 -16.53 -10.87 -8.39
CA TYR A 546 -16.01 -10.19 -7.19
C TYR A 546 -17.08 -9.32 -6.53
N LYS A 547 -17.88 -8.58 -7.33
CA LYS A 547 -19.00 -7.78 -6.82
C LYS A 547 -20.12 -8.65 -6.24
N LYS A 548 -20.35 -9.86 -6.79
CA LYS A 548 -21.31 -10.83 -6.22
C LYS A 548 -20.82 -11.45 -4.92
N GLU A 549 -19.52 -11.72 -4.84
CA GLU A 549 -18.91 -12.18 -3.59
C GLU A 549 -19.09 -11.13 -2.50
N TYR A 550 -18.81 -9.84 -2.80
CA TYR A 550 -19.07 -8.72 -1.89
C TYR A 550 -20.52 -8.67 -1.39
N LEU A 551 -21.52 -8.83 -2.27
CA LEU A 551 -22.92 -8.92 -1.86
C LEU A 551 -23.18 -10.06 -0.87
N SER A 552 -22.56 -11.21 -1.09
CA SER A 552 -22.66 -12.34 -0.18
C SER A 552 -21.99 -12.03 1.16
N LEU A 553 -20.85 -11.34 1.13
CA LEU A 553 -20.11 -10.92 2.32
C LEU A 553 -20.93 -9.96 3.19
N VAL A 554 -21.52 -8.92 2.57
CA VAL A 554 -22.39 -7.94 3.26
C VAL A 554 -23.60 -8.65 3.89
N ARG A 555 -24.21 -9.60 3.18
CA ARG A 555 -25.30 -10.41 3.73
C ARG A 555 -24.84 -11.23 4.94
N ASN A 556 -23.76 -11.99 4.81
CA ASN A 556 -23.22 -12.85 5.88
C ASN A 556 -22.85 -12.04 7.12
N TYR A 557 -22.33 -10.83 6.92
CA TYR A 557 -22.07 -9.91 8.03
C TYR A 557 -23.37 -9.41 8.66
N GLY A 558 -24.34 -9.00 7.82
CA GLY A 558 -25.63 -8.47 8.27
C GLY A 558 -26.45 -9.47 9.08
N GLU A 559 -26.49 -10.75 8.67
CA GLU A 559 -27.21 -11.82 9.39
C GLU A 559 -26.75 -12.00 10.84
N LYS A 560 -25.52 -11.62 11.14
CA LYS A 560 -24.94 -11.63 12.49
C LYS A 560 -25.24 -10.36 13.29
N GLN A 561 -25.79 -9.30 12.66
CA GLN A 561 -26.05 -8.01 13.30
C GLN A 561 -27.50 -7.87 13.78
N PRO A 562 -27.74 -7.25 14.95
CA PRO A 562 -29.09 -7.00 15.44
C PRO A 562 -29.87 -6.07 14.50
N GLY A 563 -31.05 -6.51 14.03
CA GLY A 563 -31.96 -5.70 13.24
C GLY A 563 -31.80 -5.79 11.72
N PHE A 564 -30.87 -6.55 11.22
CA PHE A 564 -30.82 -6.89 9.80
C PHE A 564 -32.02 -7.79 9.45
N SER A 565 -32.75 -7.47 8.41
CA SER A 565 -33.93 -8.21 7.95
C SER A 565 -33.69 -8.68 6.52
N GLU A 566 -33.91 -9.96 6.24
CA GLU A 566 -33.84 -10.52 4.89
C GLU A 566 -34.85 -9.87 3.91
N ASP A 567 -35.93 -9.23 4.43
CA ASP A 567 -36.92 -8.50 3.62
C ASP A 567 -36.34 -7.28 2.87
N ILE A 568 -35.10 -6.87 3.20
CA ILE A 568 -34.35 -5.81 2.50
C ILE A 568 -33.74 -6.36 1.18
N VAL A 569 -33.73 -7.68 1.02
CA VAL A 569 -32.99 -8.41 -0.03
C VAL A 569 -33.93 -8.88 -1.16
N GLU A 570 -35.29 -8.78 -1.00
CA GLU A 570 -36.30 -9.02 -2.05
C GLU A 570 -36.70 -7.73 -2.79
#